data_664f60180042853599eb1ef8f5704b06
#
_entry.id   664f60180042853599eb1ef8f5704b06
#
_cell.length_a   1.000
_cell.length_b   1.000
_cell.length_c   1.000
_cell.angle_alpha   90.00
_cell.angle_beta   90.00
_cell.angle_gamma   90.00
#
_symmetry.space_group_name_H-M   'P 1'
#
loop_
_entity.id
_entity.type
_entity.pdbx_description
1 polymer ?
#
loop_
_entity_poly.entity_id
_entity_poly.type
_entity_poly.pdbx_seq_one_letter_code
_entity_poly.pdbx_strand_id
1 'polypeptide(L)'
;MNNEMMSIIFASDNETKLNELTIHRTTASLPFCGRYRFIDFTLSNLVNSNITTIGIVTRSNYSSLTDHLRMGRDWDLNRKNSGIAIFSPYSSNTSRSMFKGKIEAMYGILDYMERASEEYVIVTNSNIASNIDFEDVYSQHVSNGADITMLTYTSHPTSSKRVIVDK
;
A
#
# COMPACT_ATOMS: atom_id res chain seq x y z
N MET A 1 9.18 21.30 1.42
CA MET A 1 7.75 20.98 1.21
C MET A 1 7.34 20.11 2.38
N ASN A 2 6.29 20.49 3.12
CA ASN A 2 5.75 19.61 4.16
C ASN A 2 5.14 18.41 3.45
N ASN A 3 5.57 17.22 3.82
CA ASN A 3 5.00 15.98 3.33
C ASN A 3 3.69 15.77 4.12
N GLU A 4 2.56 16.14 3.52
CA GLU A 4 1.25 16.09 4.20
C GLU A 4 0.58 14.72 4.03
N MET A 5 1.19 13.85 3.24
CA MET A 5 0.65 12.52 2.92
C MET A 5 1.57 11.40 3.38
N MET A 6 0.98 10.38 4.01
CA MET A 6 1.60 9.07 4.21
C MET A 6 0.87 8.00 3.40
N SER A 7 1.43 6.82 3.28
CA SER A 7 0.78 5.71 2.58
C SER A 7 0.74 4.42 3.38
N ILE A 8 -0.37 3.69 3.27
CA ILE A 8 -0.52 2.31 3.74
C ILE A 8 -0.76 1.40 2.54
N ILE A 9 0.18 0.50 2.30
CA ILE A 9 0.14 -0.46 1.20
C ILE A 9 -0.27 -1.84 1.73
N PHE A 10 -1.32 -2.43 1.17
CA PHE A 10 -1.68 -3.82 1.43
C PHE A 10 -0.97 -4.75 0.44
N ALA A 11 -0.01 -5.53 0.95
CA ALA A 11 0.90 -6.34 0.14
C ALA A 11 0.37 -7.75 -0.18
N SER A 12 -0.72 -8.18 0.45
CA SER A 12 -1.23 -9.56 0.40
C SER A 12 -2.68 -9.62 -0.10
N ASP A 13 -2.96 -9.01 -1.24
CA ASP A 13 -4.28 -9.07 -1.87
C ASP A 13 -4.34 -10.12 -2.98
N ASN A 14 -5.51 -10.78 -3.10
CA ASN A 14 -5.81 -11.75 -4.17
C ASN A 14 -4.90 -13.00 -4.24
N GLU A 15 -4.22 -13.36 -3.15
CA GLU A 15 -3.32 -14.53 -3.11
C GLU A 15 -4.03 -15.83 -3.52
N THR A 16 -5.28 -16.00 -3.11
CA THR A 16 -6.08 -17.20 -3.45
C THR A 16 -6.40 -17.34 -4.93
N LYS A 17 -6.33 -16.26 -5.71
CA LYS A 17 -6.60 -16.29 -7.15
C LYS A 17 -5.36 -16.63 -7.99
N LEU A 18 -4.17 -16.44 -7.43
CA LEU A 18 -2.90 -16.64 -8.10
C LEU A 18 -2.26 -17.98 -7.77
N ASN A 19 -2.91 -18.78 -6.91
CA ASN A 19 -2.56 -20.18 -6.60
C ASN A 19 -1.04 -20.40 -6.43
N GLU A 20 -0.43 -21.18 -7.31
CA GLU A 20 0.97 -21.60 -7.24
C GLU A 20 1.97 -20.43 -7.19
N LEU A 21 1.63 -19.28 -7.78
CA LEU A 21 2.50 -18.11 -7.80
C LEU A 21 2.69 -17.49 -6.41
N THR A 22 1.71 -17.68 -5.51
CA THR A 22 1.68 -17.06 -4.17
C THR A 22 1.88 -18.03 -3.03
N ILE A 23 2.17 -19.31 -3.31
CA ILE A 23 2.42 -20.32 -2.26
C ILE A 23 3.59 -19.89 -1.34
N HIS A 24 4.66 -19.33 -1.90
CA HIS A 24 5.89 -19.00 -1.18
C HIS A 24 6.18 -17.50 -1.10
N ARG A 25 5.31 -16.65 -1.64
CA ARG A 25 5.51 -15.20 -1.66
C ARG A 25 4.20 -14.43 -1.76
N THR A 26 4.22 -13.19 -1.31
CA THR A 26 3.08 -12.27 -1.46
C THR A 26 2.89 -11.85 -2.91
N THR A 27 1.68 -11.43 -3.28
CA THR A 27 1.41 -10.82 -4.60
C THR A 27 2.32 -9.64 -4.87
N ALA A 28 2.61 -8.82 -3.86
CA ALA A 28 3.51 -7.68 -3.93
C ALA A 28 4.91 -8.04 -4.46
N SER A 29 5.42 -9.22 -4.09
CA SER A 29 6.76 -9.69 -4.43
C SER A 29 6.83 -10.53 -5.70
N LEU A 30 5.73 -10.68 -6.44
CA LEU A 30 5.75 -11.40 -7.73
C LEU A 30 6.56 -10.63 -8.76
N PRO A 31 7.46 -11.32 -9.49
CA PRO A 31 8.19 -10.73 -10.61
C PRO A 31 7.23 -10.27 -11.71
N PHE A 32 7.48 -9.09 -12.24
CA PHE A 32 6.72 -8.49 -13.32
C PHE A 32 7.65 -7.70 -14.25
N CYS A 33 7.43 -7.77 -15.56
CA CYS A 33 8.25 -7.10 -16.58
C CYS A 33 9.77 -7.36 -16.42
N GLY A 34 10.14 -8.61 -16.17
CA GLY A 34 11.54 -9.08 -16.11
C GLY A 34 12.16 -8.88 -14.73
N ARG A 35 12.64 -7.68 -14.37
CA ARG A 35 13.41 -7.42 -13.14
C ARG A 35 12.60 -6.80 -12.00
N TYR A 36 11.44 -6.26 -12.30
CA TYR A 36 10.59 -5.58 -11.32
C TYR A 36 9.69 -6.56 -10.57
N ARG A 37 9.11 -6.08 -9.46
CA ARG A 37 8.01 -6.73 -8.74
C ARG A 37 6.81 -5.79 -8.70
N PHE A 38 5.62 -6.30 -8.44
CA PHE A 38 4.42 -5.44 -8.42
C PHE A 38 4.54 -4.25 -7.46
N ILE A 39 5.13 -4.45 -6.29
CA ILE A 39 5.33 -3.39 -5.30
C ILE A 39 6.15 -2.22 -5.82
N ASP A 40 7.07 -2.44 -6.77
CA ASP A 40 7.98 -1.42 -7.29
C ASP A 40 7.21 -0.30 -8.00
N PHE A 41 6.13 -0.63 -8.70
CA PHE A 41 5.28 0.36 -9.36
C PHE A 41 4.56 1.26 -8.35
N THR A 42 4.00 0.67 -7.30
CA THR A 42 3.34 1.43 -6.24
C THR A 42 4.33 2.33 -5.50
N LEU A 43 5.49 1.80 -5.11
CA LEU A 43 6.53 2.58 -4.43
C LEU A 43 7.06 3.71 -5.31
N SER A 44 7.27 3.45 -6.60
CA SER A 44 7.74 4.49 -7.53
C SER A 44 6.72 5.62 -7.67
N ASN A 45 5.43 5.33 -7.78
CA ASN A 45 4.39 6.36 -7.82
C ASN A 45 4.36 7.19 -6.52
N LEU A 46 4.48 6.55 -5.35
CA LEU A 46 4.49 7.25 -4.07
C LEU A 46 5.71 8.17 -3.94
N VAL A 47 6.90 7.66 -4.26
CA VAL A 47 8.13 8.44 -4.17
C VAL A 47 8.16 9.59 -5.19
N ASN A 48 7.67 9.37 -6.40
CA ASN A 48 7.53 10.42 -7.41
C ASN A 48 6.56 11.54 -6.97
N SER A 49 5.60 11.20 -6.11
CA SER A 49 4.68 12.16 -5.46
C SER A 49 5.19 12.62 -4.08
N ASN A 50 6.49 12.52 -3.80
CA ASN A 50 7.14 12.94 -2.55
C ASN A 50 6.62 12.25 -1.27
N ILE A 51 5.94 11.13 -1.36
CA ILE A 51 5.42 10.38 -0.22
C ILE A 51 6.51 9.42 0.27
N THR A 52 7.06 9.71 1.45
CA THR A 52 8.21 9.00 2.01
C THR A 52 7.91 8.21 3.29
N THR A 53 6.77 8.46 3.93
CA THR A 53 6.31 7.71 5.10
C THR A 53 5.36 6.61 4.63
N ILE A 54 5.84 5.36 4.61
CA ILE A 54 5.13 4.24 3.97
C ILE A 54 5.02 3.06 4.93
N GLY A 55 3.80 2.70 5.27
CA GLY A 55 3.48 1.46 5.98
C GLY A 55 3.11 0.35 4.99
N ILE A 56 3.71 -0.82 5.12
CA ILE A 56 3.39 -2.00 4.31
C ILE A 56 2.79 -3.08 5.21
N VAL A 57 1.53 -3.38 4.99
CA VAL A 57 0.81 -4.42 5.74
C VAL A 57 0.88 -5.72 4.96
N THR A 58 1.42 -6.76 5.60
CA THR A 58 1.56 -8.09 5.04
C THR A 58 0.73 -9.11 5.82
N ARG A 59 0.53 -10.30 5.27
CA ARG A 59 -0.08 -11.44 5.98
C ARG A 59 0.96 -12.54 6.21
N SER A 60 1.14 -13.41 5.22
CA SER A 60 2.07 -14.53 5.25
C SER A 60 3.08 -14.41 4.11
N ASN A 61 4.11 -15.27 4.12
CA ASN A 61 5.06 -15.42 3.01
C ASN A 61 5.78 -14.12 2.58
N TYR A 62 6.03 -13.23 3.53
CA TYR A 62 6.58 -11.89 3.25
C TYR A 62 8.12 -11.83 3.20
N SER A 63 8.83 -12.92 3.47
CA SER A 63 10.30 -12.93 3.47
C SER A 63 10.88 -12.42 2.14
N SER A 64 10.38 -12.94 1.00
CA SER A 64 10.81 -12.50 -0.32
C SER A 64 10.50 -11.00 -0.59
N LEU A 65 9.46 -10.46 0.02
CA LEU A 65 9.15 -9.03 -0.05
C LEU A 65 10.16 -8.21 0.75
N THR A 66 10.42 -8.61 1.99
CA THR A 66 11.39 -7.94 2.87
C THR A 66 12.79 -7.93 2.28
N ASP A 67 13.23 -9.07 1.71
CA ASP A 67 14.52 -9.19 1.04
C ASP A 67 14.64 -8.25 -0.18
N HIS A 68 13.54 -8.07 -0.91
CA HIS A 68 13.51 -7.18 -2.05
C HIS A 68 13.55 -5.70 -1.65
N LEU A 69 12.76 -5.34 -0.67
CA LEU A 69 12.63 -3.94 -0.24
C LEU A 69 13.90 -3.39 0.40
N ARG A 70 14.72 -4.21 1.06
CA ARG A 70 15.99 -3.80 1.70
C ARG A 70 15.89 -2.48 2.47
N MET A 71 14.81 -2.31 3.24
CA MET A 71 14.51 -1.06 3.97
C MET A 71 14.32 0.16 3.06
N GLY A 72 13.91 -0.04 1.80
CA GLY A 72 13.62 1.05 0.86
C GLY A 72 14.84 1.73 0.24
N ARG A 73 16.01 1.08 0.28
CA ARG A 73 17.26 1.68 -0.23
C ARG A 73 17.17 2.10 -1.69
N ASP A 74 16.53 1.30 -2.54
CA ASP A 74 16.44 1.54 -3.98
C ASP A 74 15.51 2.74 -4.34
N TRP A 75 14.70 3.20 -3.38
CA TRP A 75 13.80 4.37 -3.49
C TRP A 75 14.20 5.54 -2.58
N ASP A 76 15.40 5.52 -2.01
CA ASP A 76 15.85 6.52 -1.01
C ASP A 76 14.89 6.67 0.19
N LEU A 77 14.26 5.56 0.59
CA LEU A 77 13.33 5.49 1.72
C LEU A 77 13.99 4.99 3.02
N ASN A 78 15.31 4.80 3.03
CA ASN A 78 16.05 4.42 4.22
C ASN A 78 16.44 5.67 5.03
N ARG A 79 15.44 6.34 5.60
CA ARG A 79 15.60 7.61 6.32
C ARG A 79 15.29 7.44 7.82
N LYS A 80 15.82 8.35 8.65
CA LYS A 80 15.68 8.27 10.11
C LYS A 80 14.25 8.53 10.61
N ASN A 81 13.54 9.48 10.00
CA ASN A 81 12.23 9.96 10.45
C ASN A 81 11.08 9.62 9.49
N SER A 82 11.37 8.99 8.36
CA SER A 82 10.41 8.54 7.36
C SER A 82 10.97 7.25 6.73
N GLY A 83 10.22 6.63 5.83
CA GLY A 83 10.68 5.44 5.14
C GLY A 83 9.68 4.30 5.20
N ILE A 84 10.16 3.08 5.00
CA ILE A 84 9.32 1.89 4.97
C ILE A 84 9.24 1.23 6.34
N ALA A 85 8.01 1.08 6.86
CA ALA A 85 7.68 0.23 7.99
C ALA A 85 6.89 -0.99 7.52
N ILE A 86 7.31 -2.20 7.91
CA ILE A 86 6.63 -3.45 7.52
C ILE A 86 5.88 -4.01 8.72
N PHE A 87 4.58 -4.22 8.56
CA PHE A 87 3.67 -4.77 9.56
C PHE A 87 3.23 -6.16 9.18
N SER A 88 3.57 -7.13 10.00
CA SER A 88 3.11 -8.51 9.88
C SER A 88 2.08 -8.83 10.97
N PRO A 89 1.24 -9.87 10.80
CA PRO A 89 0.20 -10.23 11.78
C PRO A 89 0.74 -10.51 13.20
N TYR A 90 2.01 -10.86 13.29
CA TYR A 90 2.67 -11.21 14.56
C TYR A 90 3.36 -10.04 15.24
N SER A 91 3.36 -8.86 14.63
CA SER A 91 4.03 -7.68 15.18
C SER A 91 3.16 -6.88 16.16
N SER A 92 1.86 -7.16 16.25
CA SER A 92 0.97 -6.50 17.21
C SER A 92 0.73 -7.38 18.44
N ASN A 93 0.91 -6.81 19.64
CA ASN A 93 0.65 -7.50 20.92
C ASN A 93 -0.82 -7.86 21.15
N THR A 94 -1.73 -7.39 20.33
CA THR A 94 -3.18 -7.48 20.51
C THR A 94 -3.87 -8.62 19.80
N SER A 95 -3.28 -9.23 18.79
CA SER A 95 -3.91 -10.40 18.14
C SER A 95 -2.91 -11.42 17.64
N ARG A 96 -3.02 -12.64 18.16
CA ARG A 96 -2.32 -13.82 17.67
C ARG A 96 -2.95 -14.40 16.40
N SER A 97 -3.97 -13.76 15.85
CA SER A 97 -4.68 -14.19 14.63
C SER A 97 -4.39 -13.31 13.44
N MET A 98 -4.41 -13.88 12.25
CA MET A 98 -4.32 -13.10 11.01
C MET A 98 -5.49 -12.12 10.91
N PHE A 99 -5.23 -10.90 10.47
CA PHE A 99 -6.27 -9.91 10.23
C PHE A 99 -7.33 -10.44 9.26
N LYS A 100 -8.60 -10.34 9.65
CA LYS A 100 -9.74 -10.79 8.83
C LYS A 100 -10.01 -9.85 7.65
N GLY A 101 -9.60 -8.59 7.75
CA GLY A 101 -9.83 -7.57 6.74
C GLY A 101 -8.88 -6.39 6.84
N LYS A 102 -8.99 -5.46 5.88
CA LYS A 102 -8.14 -4.26 5.82
C LYS A 102 -8.36 -3.31 6.99
N ILE A 103 -9.61 -3.13 7.42
CA ILE A 103 -9.95 -2.24 8.54
C ILE A 103 -9.34 -2.78 9.85
N GLU A 104 -9.44 -4.07 10.09
CA GLU A 104 -8.81 -4.68 11.28
C GLU A 104 -7.29 -4.54 11.24
N ALA A 105 -6.68 -4.69 10.06
CA ALA A 105 -5.26 -4.48 9.88
C ALA A 105 -4.85 -3.01 10.09
N MET A 106 -5.63 -2.06 9.60
CA MET A 106 -5.40 -0.62 9.86
C MET A 106 -5.53 -0.30 11.35
N TYR A 107 -6.54 -0.87 12.02
CA TYR A 107 -6.67 -0.71 13.46
C TYR A 107 -5.46 -1.26 14.22
N GLY A 108 -4.89 -2.37 13.76
CA GLY A 108 -3.68 -2.97 14.34
C GLY A 108 -2.41 -2.13 14.19
N ILE A 109 -2.40 -1.15 13.30
CA ILE A 109 -1.28 -0.22 13.08
C ILE A 109 -1.66 1.25 13.38
N LEU A 110 -2.77 1.46 14.10
CA LEU A 110 -3.28 2.80 14.41
C LEU A 110 -2.23 3.66 15.12
N ASP A 111 -1.52 3.09 16.10
CA ASP A 111 -0.43 3.78 16.79
C ASP A 111 0.68 4.30 15.87
N TYR A 112 0.93 3.63 14.74
CA TYR A 112 1.88 4.08 13.74
C TYR A 112 1.33 5.28 12.96
N MET A 113 0.07 5.21 12.57
CA MET A 113 -0.59 6.30 11.85
C MET A 113 -0.76 7.54 12.73
N GLU A 114 -1.11 7.39 14.01
CA GLU A 114 -1.26 8.50 14.97
C GLU A 114 0.06 9.20 15.32
N ARG A 115 1.20 8.50 15.22
CA ARG A 115 2.52 9.09 15.43
C ARG A 115 3.07 9.79 14.20
N ALA A 116 2.48 9.56 13.04
CA ALA A 116 2.86 10.22 11.81
C ALA A 116 2.49 11.71 11.89
N SER A 117 3.33 12.54 11.28
CA SER A 117 3.09 14.00 11.21
C SER A 117 2.20 14.38 10.04
N GLU A 118 1.92 13.44 9.18
CA GLU A 118 1.15 13.59 7.96
C GLU A 118 -0.35 13.59 8.26
N GLU A 119 -1.08 14.51 7.64
CA GLU A 119 -2.51 14.71 7.86
C GLU A 119 -3.37 13.75 7.03
N TYR A 120 -2.85 13.34 5.87
CA TYR A 120 -3.60 12.53 4.91
C TYR A 120 -2.98 11.15 4.73
N VAL A 121 -3.84 10.15 4.56
CA VAL A 121 -3.43 8.75 4.38
C VAL A 121 -3.90 8.22 3.03
N ILE A 122 -2.95 7.77 2.20
CA ILE A 122 -3.23 7.03 0.99
C ILE A 122 -3.29 5.54 1.31
N VAL A 123 -4.43 4.92 1.07
CA VAL A 123 -4.62 3.48 1.22
C VAL A 123 -4.62 2.84 -0.16
N THR A 124 -3.64 2.00 -0.42
CA THR A 124 -3.48 1.37 -1.74
C THR A 124 -3.13 -0.12 -1.63
N ASN A 125 -3.18 -0.81 -2.76
CA ASN A 125 -2.74 -2.18 -2.90
C ASN A 125 -1.43 -2.23 -3.69
N SER A 126 -0.68 -3.31 -3.52
CA SER A 126 0.58 -3.54 -4.24
C SER A 126 0.43 -4.28 -5.58
N ASN A 127 -0.79 -4.63 -5.97
CA ASN A 127 -1.06 -5.45 -7.16
C ASN A 127 -1.50 -4.63 -8.38
N ILE A 128 -1.20 -3.32 -8.36
CA ILE A 128 -1.58 -2.38 -9.41
C ILE A 128 -0.30 -1.89 -10.09
N ALA A 129 -0.15 -2.19 -11.37
CA ALA A 129 0.90 -1.62 -12.21
C ALA A 129 0.29 -0.47 -13.03
N SER A 130 0.30 0.73 -12.47
CA SER A 130 -0.22 1.95 -13.09
C SER A 130 0.74 3.11 -12.86
N ASN A 131 0.59 4.16 -13.64
CA ASN A 131 1.26 5.43 -13.39
C ASN A 131 0.23 6.40 -12.80
N ILE A 132 0.38 6.71 -11.51
CA ILE A 132 -0.52 7.58 -10.75
C ILE A 132 0.31 8.71 -10.17
N ASP A 133 -0.13 9.95 -10.39
CA ASP A 133 0.36 11.12 -9.68
C ASP A 133 -0.55 11.38 -8.47
N PHE A 134 -0.02 11.13 -7.28
CA PHE A 134 -0.79 11.32 -6.04
C PHE A 134 -0.87 12.79 -5.62
N GLU A 135 -0.01 13.67 -6.12
CA GLU A 135 -0.13 15.12 -5.90
C GLU A 135 -1.40 15.67 -6.56
N ASP A 136 -1.72 15.20 -7.77
CA ASP A 136 -2.96 15.57 -8.45
C ASP A 136 -4.19 15.09 -7.68
N VAL A 137 -4.13 13.86 -7.15
CA VAL A 137 -5.22 13.28 -6.34
C VAL A 137 -5.41 14.09 -5.06
N TYR A 138 -4.33 14.43 -4.38
CA TYR A 138 -4.34 15.25 -3.18
C TYR A 138 -4.94 16.63 -3.43
N SER A 139 -4.49 17.30 -4.50
CA SER A 139 -5.00 18.60 -4.89
C SER A 139 -6.51 18.60 -5.13
N GLN A 140 -7.03 17.55 -5.76
CA GLN A 140 -8.47 17.36 -5.96
C GLN A 140 -9.20 17.06 -4.65
N HIS A 141 -8.63 16.24 -3.77
CA HIS A 141 -9.19 15.92 -2.46
C HIS A 141 -9.39 17.18 -1.63
N VAL A 142 -8.37 17.98 -1.47
CA VAL A 142 -8.39 19.23 -0.71
C VAL A 142 -9.35 20.25 -1.33
N SER A 143 -9.31 20.43 -2.65
CA SER A 143 -10.18 21.40 -3.34
C SER A 143 -11.65 21.06 -3.21
N ASN A 144 -12.00 19.79 -3.12
CA ASN A 144 -13.37 19.33 -2.95
C ASN A 144 -13.83 19.31 -1.48
N GLY A 145 -12.92 19.50 -0.52
CA GLY A 145 -13.20 19.37 0.91
C GLY A 145 -13.77 18.00 1.27
N ALA A 146 -13.29 16.96 0.61
CA ALA A 146 -13.81 15.62 0.78
C ALA A 146 -13.20 14.91 1.98
N ASP A 147 -13.96 14.08 2.70
CA ASP A 147 -13.43 13.21 3.75
C ASP A 147 -12.73 11.98 3.16
N ILE A 148 -13.23 11.46 2.04
CA ILE A 148 -12.68 10.30 1.34
C ILE A 148 -12.73 10.55 -0.17
N THR A 149 -11.59 10.33 -0.84
CA THR A 149 -11.49 10.33 -2.30
C THR A 149 -11.14 8.94 -2.80
N MET A 150 -11.90 8.42 -3.74
CA MET A 150 -11.68 7.10 -4.33
C MET A 150 -11.24 7.21 -5.78
N LEU A 151 -10.08 6.64 -6.11
CA LEU A 151 -9.63 6.49 -7.48
C LEU A 151 -10.35 5.33 -8.14
N THR A 152 -11.01 5.61 -9.25
CA THR A 152 -11.73 4.61 -10.06
C THR A 152 -11.26 4.64 -11.50
N TYR A 153 -11.44 3.54 -12.19
CA TYR A 153 -11.22 3.47 -13.64
C TYR A 153 -12.45 2.87 -14.33
N THR A 154 -12.71 3.35 -15.53
CA THR A 154 -13.79 2.79 -16.35
C THR A 154 -13.30 1.50 -16.99
N SER A 155 -13.92 0.36 -16.67
CA SER A 155 -13.63 -0.93 -17.29
C SER A 155 -14.89 -1.50 -17.93
N HIS A 156 -14.72 -2.32 -18.97
CA HIS A 156 -15.82 -3.13 -19.46
C HIS A 156 -16.26 -4.14 -18.39
N PRO A 157 -17.57 -4.43 -18.25
CA PRO A 157 -18.14 -5.16 -17.12
C PRO A 157 -17.84 -6.68 -17.19
N THR A 158 -16.59 -7.06 -17.05
CA THR A 158 -16.18 -8.48 -16.93
C THR A 158 -15.94 -8.91 -15.48
N SER A 159 -15.96 -7.98 -14.52
CA SER A 159 -15.76 -8.31 -13.11
C SER A 159 -17.05 -8.22 -12.30
N SER A 160 -17.28 -9.19 -11.44
CA SER A 160 -18.43 -9.26 -10.52
C SER A 160 -18.36 -8.27 -9.35
N LYS A 161 -17.31 -7.47 -9.24
CA LYS A 161 -17.18 -6.45 -8.19
C LYS A 161 -17.53 -5.08 -8.78
N ARG A 162 -18.68 -4.55 -8.37
CA ARG A 162 -19.12 -3.20 -8.70
C ARG A 162 -18.87 -2.30 -7.50
N VAL A 163 -18.22 -1.17 -7.73
CA VAL A 163 -18.23 -0.06 -6.79
C VAL A 163 -19.36 0.87 -7.26
N ILE A 164 -20.34 1.09 -6.39
CA ILE A 164 -21.39 2.07 -6.64
C ILE A 164 -20.82 3.39 -6.11
N VAL A 165 -20.56 4.31 -7.01
CA VAL A 165 -20.22 5.70 -6.67
C VAL A 165 -21.53 6.48 -6.77
N ASP A 166 -22.03 6.97 -5.65
CA ASP A 166 -23.16 7.91 -5.64
C ASP A 166 -22.69 9.23 -6.28
N LYS A 167 -23.54 9.79 -7.15
CA LYS A 167 -23.25 11.04 -7.86
C LYS A 167 -23.73 12.22 -7.05
#